data_fb9e5aad23cec7c469babd7b58e9c934
#
_entry.id   fb9e5aad23cec7c469babd7b58e9c934
#
_cell.length_a   1.000
_cell.length_b   1.000
_cell.length_c   1.000
_cell.angle_alpha   90.00
_cell.angle_beta   90.00
_cell.angle_gamma   90.00
#
_symmetry.space_group_name_H-M   'P 1'
#
loop_
_entity.id
_entity.type
_entity.pdbx_description
1 polymer ?
#
loop_
_entity_poly.entity_id
_entity_poly.type
_entity_poly.pdbx_seq_one_letter_code
_entity_poly.pdbx_strand_id
1 'polypeptide(L)'
;MANPETTTAQPNERYAWYVLTVLVIVYMLNFIDRQILSILAEDIKRDLHLGDADLGFLYGTAFGVFYALFGIPLGRLADNWHRVRLITIGLAVWSAMTTLSGFSRTGGQLAAARIGVGVGEATASPSAYSLLSDWFPREKRATALAIYSSGLYLGGGLSLFIGGAIVQKWNQAFPGGGPLGLVGWQAAFLAVGLPGLLLALWVSTLREPLRGQSDGIITPPLPNPFRGFVEELFTVIPPLTLIGAARRGVVPLAINLLFGALVVGGAWAMASITGDKAQWAAIGLGAYAVFSWASALKTRDRPTFQLIWGSPTFLLVVVGYGLIAFTAYAVSFWSLPYVERVFHASKATAGLIIGGSGAAGGFLGVIIGGRLADHLRKTNPAGRLIVALMGAILPAALLAISFTTANLTLYYALQLPMTALSSLALGASAATTQDLVLPRMRGAATATFFIGTTLIGLALGPYMAGRVSAWSGSLSTGVLSLLLVAPISIICLLIAYRTLPRAEASLLERARVAGEPI
;
A
#
# COMPACT_ATOMS: atom_id res chain seq x y z
N MET A 1 43.74 32.52 -9.02
CA MET A 1 42.55 32.80 -8.21
C MET A 1 42.07 31.46 -7.67
N ALA A 2 42.23 31.21 -6.39
CA ALA A 2 41.92 29.96 -5.74
C ALA A 2 40.41 29.72 -5.73
N ASN A 3 40.04 28.54 -6.23
CA ASN A 3 38.66 28.02 -6.15
C ASN A 3 38.32 27.85 -4.66
N PRO A 4 37.25 28.43 -4.11
CA PRO A 4 36.84 28.12 -2.76
C PRO A 4 36.36 26.68 -2.76
N GLU A 5 37.14 25.80 -2.14
CA GLU A 5 36.69 24.45 -1.76
C GLU A 5 35.39 24.58 -0.96
N THR A 6 34.27 24.33 -1.58
CA THR A 6 33.02 24.07 -0.90
C THR A 6 33.25 22.76 -0.12
N THR A 7 33.70 22.90 1.10
CA THR A 7 33.71 21.82 2.09
C THR A 7 32.27 21.35 2.25
N THR A 8 31.90 20.32 1.51
CA THR A 8 30.65 19.58 1.71
C THR A 8 30.76 18.95 3.10
N ALA A 9 30.17 19.61 4.08
CA ALA A 9 30.10 19.08 5.43
C ALA A 9 29.47 17.69 5.33
N GLN A 10 30.26 16.66 5.62
CA GLN A 10 29.74 15.28 5.65
C GLN A 10 28.52 15.24 6.56
N PRO A 11 27.44 14.57 6.17
CA PRO A 11 26.26 14.44 7.01
C PRO A 11 26.66 13.92 8.38
N ASN A 12 26.24 14.61 9.45
CA ASN A 12 26.49 14.13 10.80
C ASN A 12 25.85 12.74 10.97
N GLU A 13 26.65 11.70 10.99
CA GLU A 13 26.20 10.31 11.01
C GLU A 13 25.24 10.04 12.19
N ARG A 14 25.53 10.59 13.38
CA ARG A 14 24.65 10.45 14.54
C ARG A 14 23.26 11.05 14.28
N TYR A 15 23.22 12.18 13.60
CA TYR A 15 21.97 12.83 13.26
C TYR A 15 21.20 12.04 12.17
N ALA A 16 21.88 11.45 11.20
CA ALA A 16 21.25 10.57 10.20
C ALA A 16 20.55 9.37 10.86
N TRP A 17 21.18 8.72 11.84
CA TRP A 17 20.57 7.64 12.61
C TRP A 17 19.39 8.11 13.46
N TYR A 18 19.46 9.31 14.04
CA TYR A 18 18.33 9.92 14.75
C TYR A 18 17.15 10.15 13.81
N VAL A 19 17.38 10.73 12.61
CA VAL A 19 16.32 10.91 11.59
C VAL A 19 15.72 9.57 11.19
N LEU A 20 16.53 8.54 10.95
CA LEU A 20 16.06 7.20 10.64
C LEU A 20 15.16 6.65 11.75
N THR A 21 15.56 6.78 13.01
CA THR A 21 14.74 6.30 14.15
C THR A 21 13.39 6.98 14.19
N VAL A 22 13.34 8.31 14.04
CA VAL A 22 12.07 9.06 14.01
C VAL A 22 11.21 8.60 12.84
N LEU A 23 11.77 8.43 11.64
CA LEU A 23 11.03 7.97 10.47
C LEU A 23 10.54 6.52 10.59
N VAL A 24 11.28 5.63 11.28
CA VAL A 24 10.80 4.28 11.62
C VAL A 24 9.56 4.35 12.51
N ILE A 25 9.58 5.21 13.55
CA ILE A 25 8.42 5.42 14.43
C ILE A 25 7.22 5.95 13.62
N VAL A 26 7.44 6.91 12.72
CA VAL A 26 6.39 7.40 11.80
C VAL A 26 5.82 6.27 10.95
N TYR A 27 6.67 5.40 10.42
CA TYR A 27 6.24 4.29 9.57
C TYR A 27 5.53 3.18 10.35
N MET A 28 5.97 2.92 11.58
CA MET A 28 5.25 2.04 12.51
C MET A 28 3.85 2.59 12.80
N LEU A 29 3.72 3.89 13.13
CA LEU A 29 2.43 4.51 13.37
C LEU A 29 1.51 4.44 12.15
N ASN A 30 2.05 4.67 10.95
CA ASN A 30 1.33 4.53 9.70
C ASN A 30 0.66 3.14 9.56
N PHE A 31 1.40 2.06 9.87
CA PHE A 31 0.86 0.70 9.83
C PHE A 31 -0.02 0.35 11.04
N ILE A 32 0.17 1.00 12.18
CA ILE A 32 -0.75 0.89 13.32
C ILE A 32 -2.12 1.45 12.92
N ASP A 33 -2.18 2.66 12.35
CA ASP A 33 -3.41 3.31 11.88
C ASP A 33 -4.13 2.48 10.82
N ARG A 34 -3.39 1.86 9.94
CA ARG A 34 -3.93 1.04 8.85
C ARG A 34 -4.53 -0.25 9.37
N GLN A 35 -3.83 -0.95 10.27
CA GLN A 35 -4.18 -2.28 10.71
C GLN A 35 -5.17 -2.30 11.89
N ILE A 36 -5.30 -1.19 12.64
CA ILE A 36 -6.15 -1.14 13.84
C ILE A 36 -7.63 -1.44 13.53
N LEU A 37 -8.10 -1.11 12.33
CA LEU A 37 -9.48 -1.39 11.93
C LEU A 37 -9.82 -2.89 11.99
N SER A 38 -8.84 -3.78 11.79
CA SER A 38 -9.05 -5.23 11.86
C SER A 38 -9.46 -5.69 13.26
N ILE A 39 -8.76 -5.23 14.31
CA ILE A 39 -9.08 -5.59 15.71
C ILE A 39 -10.37 -4.94 16.20
N LEU A 40 -10.77 -3.82 15.60
CA LEU A 40 -11.97 -3.05 15.96
C LEU A 40 -13.19 -3.45 15.13
N ALA A 41 -13.04 -4.32 14.13
CA ALA A 41 -14.03 -4.60 13.10
C ALA A 41 -15.38 -5.05 13.67
N GLU A 42 -15.38 -5.98 14.65
CA GLU A 42 -16.61 -6.52 15.22
C GLU A 42 -17.35 -5.47 16.09
N ASP A 43 -16.63 -4.63 16.84
CA ASP A 43 -17.23 -3.57 17.63
C ASP A 43 -17.83 -2.49 16.72
N ILE A 44 -17.10 -2.07 15.69
CA ILE A 44 -17.56 -1.10 14.69
C ILE A 44 -18.78 -1.64 13.93
N LYS A 45 -18.75 -2.92 13.54
CA LYS A 45 -19.88 -3.58 12.86
C LYS A 45 -21.14 -3.51 13.70
N ARG A 46 -21.03 -3.86 14.97
CA ARG A 46 -22.16 -3.86 15.92
C ARG A 46 -22.70 -2.45 16.17
N ASP A 47 -21.80 -1.50 16.46
CA ASP A 47 -22.19 -0.18 16.93
C ASP A 47 -22.65 0.74 15.79
N LEU A 48 -22.12 0.58 14.58
CA LEU A 48 -22.52 1.35 13.39
C LEU A 48 -23.50 0.57 12.46
N HIS A 49 -23.92 -0.64 12.84
CA HIS A 49 -24.86 -1.50 12.10
C HIS A 49 -24.39 -1.78 10.67
N LEU A 50 -23.11 -2.12 10.51
CA LEU A 50 -22.46 -2.36 9.22
C LEU A 50 -22.47 -3.85 8.84
N GLY A 51 -22.42 -4.13 7.53
CA GLY A 51 -22.18 -5.46 7.01
C GLY A 51 -20.68 -5.77 6.86
N ASP A 52 -20.37 -7.04 6.57
CA ASP A 52 -18.97 -7.45 6.31
C ASP A 52 -18.41 -6.80 5.05
N ALA A 53 -19.25 -6.56 4.02
CA ALA A 53 -18.84 -5.82 2.83
C ALA A 53 -18.42 -4.37 3.16
N ASP A 54 -19.16 -3.69 4.06
CA ASP A 54 -18.85 -2.33 4.50
C ASP A 54 -17.51 -2.28 5.26
N LEU A 55 -17.23 -3.27 6.11
CA LEU A 55 -15.95 -3.38 6.81
C LEU A 55 -14.79 -3.56 5.83
N GLY A 56 -14.96 -4.44 4.84
CA GLY A 56 -13.97 -4.63 3.78
C GLY A 56 -13.75 -3.37 2.93
N PHE A 57 -14.82 -2.62 2.65
CA PHE A 57 -14.74 -1.30 1.99
C PHE A 57 -13.97 -0.29 2.83
N LEU A 58 -14.26 -0.17 4.11
CA LEU A 58 -13.61 0.78 5.03
C LEU A 58 -12.11 0.51 5.19
N TYR A 59 -11.73 -0.76 5.31
CA TYR A 59 -10.33 -1.15 5.44
C TYR A 59 -9.56 -1.00 4.14
N GLY A 60 -10.12 -1.51 3.04
CA GLY A 60 -9.45 -1.63 1.76
C GLY A 60 -9.66 -0.45 0.84
N THR A 61 -10.88 -0.27 0.37
CA THR A 61 -11.19 0.62 -0.76
C THR A 61 -11.19 2.09 -0.36
N ALA A 62 -11.86 2.44 0.74
CA ALA A 62 -11.97 3.83 1.20
C ALA A 62 -10.59 4.44 1.50
N PHE A 63 -9.66 3.64 1.98
CA PHE A 63 -8.27 4.03 2.17
C PHE A 63 -7.45 3.87 0.89
N GLY A 64 -7.43 2.67 0.30
CA GLY A 64 -6.46 2.26 -0.73
C GLY A 64 -6.58 3.04 -2.02
N VAL A 65 -7.80 3.30 -2.50
CA VAL A 65 -8.01 4.06 -3.74
C VAL A 65 -7.40 5.46 -3.61
N PHE A 66 -7.70 6.17 -2.53
CA PHE A 66 -7.22 7.54 -2.35
C PHE A 66 -5.73 7.60 -2.03
N TYR A 67 -5.19 6.63 -1.29
CA TYR A 67 -3.75 6.46 -1.11
C TYR A 67 -3.03 6.30 -2.46
N ALA A 68 -3.55 5.45 -3.36
CA ALA A 68 -2.97 5.24 -4.68
C ALA A 68 -3.08 6.48 -5.57
N LEU A 69 -4.25 7.14 -5.60
CA LEU A 69 -4.48 8.33 -6.41
C LEU A 69 -3.56 9.48 -6.00
N PHE A 70 -3.50 9.78 -4.71
CA PHE A 70 -2.70 10.90 -4.22
C PHE A 70 -1.21 10.57 -4.12
N GLY A 71 -0.84 9.30 -4.13
CA GLY A 71 0.57 8.86 -4.15
C GLY A 71 1.35 9.40 -5.34
N ILE A 72 0.73 9.54 -6.52
CA ILE A 72 1.38 10.06 -7.73
C ILE A 72 1.71 11.56 -7.59
N PRO A 73 0.74 12.47 -7.37
CA PRO A 73 1.02 13.89 -7.27
C PRO A 73 1.85 14.24 -6.02
N LEU A 74 1.63 13.56 -4.88
CA LEU A 74 2.41 13.80 -3.66
C LEU A 74 3.83 13.26 -3.77
N GLY A 75 4.05 12.16 -4.50
CA GLY A 75 5.40 11.70 -4.86
C GLY A 75 6.14 12.75 -5.69
N ARG A 76 5.47 13.34 -6.68
CA ARG A 76 6.05 14.44 -7.47
C ARG A 76 6.35 15.68 -6.62
N LEU A 77 5.51 15.96 -5.63
CA LEU A 77 5.76 17.04 -4.68
C LEU A 77 6.95 16.72 -3.76
N ALA A 78 7.08 15.48 -3.30
CA ALA A 78 8.23 15.02 -2.53
C ALA A 78 9.56 15.20 -3.29
N ASP A 79 9.56 15.05 -4.61
CA ASP A 79 10.74 15.27 -5.46
C ASP A 79 11.12 16.76 -5.58
N ASN A 80 10.16 17.67 -5.42
CA ASN A 80 10.35 19.09 -5.76
C ASN A 80 10.27 20.05 -4.57
N TRP A 81 9.71 19.61 -3.45
CA TRP A 81 9.45 20.45 -2.27
C TRP A 81 10.17 19.92 -1.03
N HIS A 82 10.01 20.60 0.09
CA HIS A 82 10.59 20.33 1.39
C HIS A 82 9.98 19.05 2.00
N ARG A 83 10.74 17.96 2.03
CA ARG A 83 10.25 16.60 2.39
C ARG A 83 9.83 16.50 3.85
N VAL A 84 10.60 17.12 4.77
CA VAL A 84 10.24 17.15 6.19
C VAL A 84 8.90 17.84 6.40
N ARG A 85 8.66 18.99 5.75
CA ARG A 85 7.35 19.67 5.83
C ARG A 85 6.24 18.82 5.23
N LEU A 86 6.50 18.14 4.11
CA LEU A 86 5.51 17.28 3.46
C LEU A 86 5.12 16.12 4.36
N ILE A 87 6.08 15.42 4.99
CA ILE A 87 5.80 14.35 5.96
C ILE A 87 5.05 14.92 7.16
N THR A 88 5.47 16.07 7.70
CA THR A 88 4.81 16.70 8.86
C THR A 88 3.33 16.98 8.59
N ILE A 89 3.01 17.62 7.46
CA ILE A 89 1.64 17.92 7.07
C ILE A 89 0.85 16.63 6.84
N GLY A 90 1.40 15.68 6.10
CA GLY A 90 0.77 14.39 5.87
C GLY A 90 0.48 13.65 7.18
N LEU A 91 1.47 13.57 8.07
CA LEU A 91 1.33 12.95 9.39
C LEU A 91 0.27 13.64 10.25
N ALA A 92 0.23 14.97 10.27
CA ALA A 92 -0.79 15.72 10.97
C ALA A 92 -2.20 15.45 10.39
N VAL A 93 -2.32 15.43 9.05
CA VAL A 93 -3.59 15.15 8.38
C VAL A 93 -4.08 13.74 8.69
N TRP A 94 -3.27 12.68 8.48
CA TRP A 94 -3.76 11.32 8.73
C TRP A 94 -4.02 11.06 10.21
N SER A 95 -3.20 11.60 11.13
CA SER A 95 -3.42 11.44 12.58
C SER A 95 -4.67 12.17 13.05
N ALA A 96 -4.97 13.36 12.50
CA ALA A 96 -6.23 14.06 12.73
C ALA A 96 -7.43 13.24 12.22
N MET A 97 -7.33 12.65 11.02
CA MET A 97 -8.39 11.81 10.47
C MET A 97 -8.56 10.50 11.27
N THR A 98 -7.47 9.90 11.75
CA THR A 98 -7.54 8.75 12.68
C THR A 98 -8.23 9.15 13.99
N THR A 99 -7.89 10.31 14.55
CA THR A 99 -8.57 10.86 15.73
C THR A 99 -10.07 11.08 15.46
N LEU A 100 -10.41 11.68 14.32
CA LEU A 100 -11.80 11.90 13.91
C LEU A 100 -12.56 10.58 13.67
N SER A 101 -11.88 9.50 13.26
CA SER A 101 -12.48 8.16 13.18
C SER A 101 -13.06 7.72 14.54
N GLY A 102 -12.43 8.09 15.66
CA GLY A 102 -12.92 7.83 17.01
C GLY A 102 -14.20 8.61 17.39
N PHE A 103 -14.58 9.64 16.66
CA PHE A 103 -15.83 10.38 16.85
C PHE A 103 -16.91 10.00 15.83
N SER A 104 -16.66 9.05 14.95
CA SER A 104 -17.62 8.62 13.95
C SER A 104 -18.83 7.95 14.57
N ARG A 105 -20.02 8.33 14.09
CA ARG A 105 -21.33 7.78 14.51
C ARG A 105 -22.02 7.05 13.35
N THR A 106 -21.48 7.11 12.15
CA THR A 106 -22.00 6.45 10.97
C THR A 106 -20.86 5.87 10.13
N GLY A 107 -21.13 4.81 9.36
CA GLY A 107 -20.16 4.24 8.42
C GLY A 107 -19.65 5.26 7.40
N GLY A 108 -20.50 6.21 6.96
CA GLY A 108 -20.11 7.28 6.04
C GLY A 108 -19.09 8.26 6.63
N GLN A 109 -19.24 8.64 7.91
CA GLN A 109 -18.25 9.46 8.60
C GLN A 109 -16.91 8.74 8.73
N LEU A 110 -16.95 7.46 9.13
CA LEU A 110 -15.75 6.64 9.22
C LEU A 110 -15.09 6.47 7.86
N ALA A 111 -15.85 6.26 6.79
CA ALA A 111 -15.33 6.20 5.42
C ALA A 111 -14.63 7.50 5.00
N ALA A 112 -15.24 8.65 5.27
CA ALA A 112 -14.63 9.95 4.97
C ALA A 112 -13.31 10.16 5.73
N ALA A 113 -13.26 9.77 7.00
CA ALA A 113 -12.02 9.80 7.77
C ALA A 113 -10.96 8.85 7.18
N ARG A 114 -11.34 7.63 6.78
CA ARG A 114 -10.41 6.67 6.12
C ARG A 114 -9.85 7.18 4.80
N ILE A 115 -10.67 7.89 4.01
CA ILE A 115 -10.21 8.60 2.81
C ILE A 115 -9.13 9.62 3.18
N GLY A 116 -9.37 10.44 4.19
CA GLY A 116 -8.42 11.44 4.66
C GLY A 116 -7.12 10.82 5.19
N VAL A 117 -7.19 9.68 5.87
CA VAL A 117 -6.00 8.90 6.28
C VAL A 117 -5.22 8.48 5.04
N GLY A 118 -5.88 7.90 4.01
CA GLY A 118 -5.22 7.48 2.77
C GLY A 118 -4.48 8.61 2.04
N VAL A 119 -5.10 9.79 1.97
CA VAL A 119 -4.48 10.98 1.37
C VAL A 119 -3.24 11.44 2.18
N GLY A 120 -3.36 11.52 3.51
CA GLY A 120 -2.25 11.94 4.37
C GLY A 120 -1.07 10.97 4.31
N GLU A 121 -1.32 9.68 4.42
CA GLU A 121 -0.29 8.63 4.39
C GLU A 121 0.47 8.55 3.07
N ALA A 122 -0.14 8.95 1.96
CA ALA A 122 0.50 8.95 0.64
C ALA A 122 1.75 9.84 0.56
N THR A 123 1.94 10.77 1.50
CA THR A 123 3.14 11.63 1.59
C THR A 123 4.35 10.92 2.18
N ALA A 124 4.13 9.90 3.04
CA ALA A 124 5.16 9.39 3.94
C ALA A 124 6.29 8.65 3.22
N SER A 125 5.97 7.58 2.48
CA SER A 125 6.98 6.72 1.87
C SER A 125 7.86 7.44 0.84
N PRO A 126 7.34 8.18 -0.16
CA PRO A 126 8.20 8.84 -1.14
C PRO A 126 9.13 9.87 -0.50
N SER A 127 8.63 10.63 0.49
CA SER A 127 9.44 11.61 1.21
C SER A 127 10.51 10.97 2.09
N ALA A 128 10.17 9.91 2.83
CA ALA A 128 11.10 9.23 3.72
C ALA A 128 12.23 8.52 2.95
N TYR A 129 11.91 7.81 1.87
CA TYR A 129 12.92 7.18 1.01
C TYR A 129 13.90 8.21 0.44
N SER A 130 13.39 9.35 -0.04
CA SER A 130 14.22 10.44 -0.54
C SER A 130 15.08 11.09 0.53
N LEU A 131 14.52 11.37 1.74
CA LEU A 131 15.26 11.92 2.88
C LEU A 131 16.40 11.00 3.31
N LEU A 132 16.12 9.71 3.50
CA LEU A 132 17.11 8.73 3.93
C LEU A 132 18.21 8.54 2.89
N SER A 133 17.89 8.63 1.60
CA SER A 133 18.88 8.56 0.53
C SER A 133 19.87 9.72 0.57
N ASP A 134 19.46 10.90 1.06
CA ASP A 134 20.33 12.06 1.18
C ASP A 134 21.07 12.13 2.53
N TRP A 135 20.55 11.48 3.58
CA TRP A 135 21.24 11.39 4.87
C TRP A 135 22.29 10.29 4.93
N PHE A 136 22.12 9.19 4.17
CA PHE A 136 23.03 8.04 4.23
C PHE A 136 23.86 7.90 2.95
N PRO A 137 25.18 7.67 3.07
CA PRO A 137 26.03 7.37 1.93
C PRO A 137 25.63 6.04 1.28
N ARG A 138 26.02 5.83 0.03
CA ARG A 138 25.62 4.67 -0.79
C ARG A 138 25.85 3.33 -0.10
N GLU A 139 26.94 3.21 0.66
CA GLU A 139 27.37 1.99 1.35
C GLU A 139 26.41 1.60 2.50
N LYS A 140 25.78 2.59 3.16
CA LYS A 140 24.86 2.40 4.30
C LYS A 140 23.39 2.59 3.93
N ARG A 141 23.09 3.10 2.73
CA ARG A 141 21.74 3.47 2.29
C ARG A 141 20.79 2.27 2.28
N ALA A 142 21.21 1.12 1.73
CA ALA A 142 20.40 -0.09 1.69
C ALA A 142 20.01 -0.57 3.10
N THR A 143 20.95 -0.51 4.05
CA THR A 143 20.70 -0.87 5.45
C THR A 143 19.71 0.09 6.11
N ALA A 144 19.87 1.41 5.90
CA ALA A 144 18.94 2.40 6.44
C ALA A 144 17.51 2.22 5.90
N LEU A 145 17.37 1.99 4.59
CA LEU A 145 16.06 1.75 3.96
C LEU A 145 15.44 0.42 4.41
N ALA A 146 16.23 -0.63 4.66
CA ALA A 146 15.75 -1.89 5.21
C ALA A 146 15.24 -1.73 6.65
N ILE A 147 15.97 -0.98 7.51
CA ILE A 147 15.54 -0.66 8.86
C ILE A 147 14.25 0.17 8.84
N TYR A 148 14.16 1.19 7.98
CA TYR A 148 12.92 1.94 7.79
C TYR A 148 11.75 1.04 7.40
N SER A 149 11.97 0.15 6.43
CA SER A 149 10.93 -0.77 5.94
C SER A 149 10.48 -1.80 6.98
N SER A 150 11.31 -2.12 7.97
CA SER A 150 10.91 -3.02 9.08
C SER A 150 9.77 -2.47 9.92
N GLY A 151 9.60 -1.13 9.94
CA GLY A 151 8.50 -0.45 10.60
C GLY A 151 7.11 -0.92 10.14
N LEU A 152 6.99 -1.37 8.88
CA LEU A 152 5.77 -1.96 8.33
C LEU A 152 5.28 -3.17 9.15
N TYR A 153 6.16 -4.14 9.34
CA TYR A 153 5.82 -5.39 10.04
C TYR A 153 5.66 -5.18 11.54
N LEU A 154 6.54 -4.37 12.14
CA LEU A 154 6.45 -4.02 13.55
C LEU A 154 5.16 -3.25 13.85
N GLY A 155 4.84 -2.24 13.04
CA GLY A 155 3.61 -1.46 13.20
C GLY A 155 2.35 -2.30 13.03
N GLY A 156 2.29 -3.13 11.98
CA GLY A 156 1.16 -4.02 11.73
C GLY A 156 0.90 -5.01 12.88
N GLY A 157 1.96 -5.64 13.40
CA GLY A 157 1.85 -6.55 14.53
C GLY A 157 1.47 -5.87 15.85
N LEU A 158 2.11 -4.74 16.16
CA LEU A 158 1.81 -3.95 17.35
C LEU A 158 0.40 -3.40 17.35
N SER A 159 -0.14 -3.05 16.18
CA SER A 159 -1.49 -2.52 16.04
C SER A 159 -2.55 -3.44 16.64
N LEU A 160 -2.48 -4.72 16.31
CA LEU A 160 -3.46 -5.70 16.77
C LEU A 160 -3.37 -5.90 18.30
N PHE A 161 -2.16 -5.93 18.83
CA PHE A 161 -1.95 -6.05 20.27
C PHE A 161 -2.41 -4.78 21.02
N ILE A 162 -1.98 -3.60 20.58
CA ILE A 162 -2.32 -2.32 21.23
C ILE A 162 -3.82 -2.08 21.15
N GLY A 163 -4.42 -2.24 19.96
CA GLY A 163 -5.85 -2.04 19.76
C GLY A 163 -6.69 -2.98 20.64
N GLY A 164 -6.33 -4.27 20.66
CA GLY A 164 -7.01 -5.26 21.51
C GLY A 164 -6.91 -4.95 22.99
N ALA A 165 -5.71 -4.57 23.47
CA ALA A 165 -5.49 -4.23 24.87
C ALA A 165 -6.29 -2.97 25.29
N ILE A 166 -6.34 -1.94 24.42
CA ILE A 166 -7.09 -0.71 24.69
C ILE A 166 -8.58 -1.02 24.78
N VAL A 167 -9.15 -1.70 23.77
CA VAL A 167 -10.59 -2.04 23.76
C VAL A 167 -10.96 -2.87 24.99
N GLN A 168 -10.17 -3.90 25.30
CA GLN A 168 -10.45 -4.75 26.45
C GLN A 168 -10.42 -3.98 27.76
N LYS A 169 -9.39 -3.19 28.03
CA LYS A 169 -9.26 -2.38 29.25
C LYS A 169 -10.35 -1.29 29.34
N TRP A 170 -10.66 -0.64 28.21
CA TRP A 170 -11.69 0.39 28.18
C TRP A 170 -13.06 -0.20 28.52
N ASN A 171 -13.44 -1.29 27.88
CA ASN A 171 -14.74 -1.93 28.11
C ASN A 171 -14.86 -2.51 29.54
N GLN A 172 -13.74 -2.94 30.14
CA GLN A 172 -13.72 -3.35 31.57
C GLN A 172 -13.88 -2.17 32.53
N ALA A 173 -13.22 -1.03 32.23
CA ALA A 173 -13.27 0.15 33.07
C ALA A 173 -14.60 0.93 32.92
N PHE A 174 -15.22 0.86 31.75
CA PHE A 174 -16.41 1.64 31.39
C PHE A 174 -17.47 0.77 30.68
N PRO A 175 -18.13 -0.18 31.35
CA PRO A 175 -19.11 -1.09 30.74
C PRO A 175 -20.33 -0.38 30.12
N GLY A 176 -20.67 0.83 30.59
CA GLY A 176 -21.78 1.64 30.08
C GLY A 176 -21.38 2.82 29.17
N GLY A 177 -20.15 2.88 28.73
CA GLY A 177 -19.57 4.00 28.01
C GLY A 177 -18.66 4.86 28.88
N GLY A 178 -17.53 5.28 28.32
CA GLY A 178 -16.49 6.05 29.00
C GLY A 178 -16.72 7.57 28.96
N PRO A 179 -15.70 8.35 29.32
CA PRO A 179 -15.72 9.80 29.18
C PRO A 179 -16.14 10.23 27.77
N LEU A 180 -16.93 11.29 27.65
CA LEU A 180 -17.55 11.77 26.41
C LEU A 180 -18.51 10.75 25.73
N GLY A 181 -18.94 9.71 26.44
CA GLY A 181 -19.79 8.65 25.89
C GLY A 181 -19.06 7.72 24.92
N LEU A 182 -17.69 7.70 24.92
CA LEU A 182 -16.90 6.90 24.01
C LEU A 182 -16.92 5.43 24.38
N VAL A 183 -17.02 4.58 23.36
CA VAL A 183 -16.85 3.13 23.47
C VAL A 183 -15.43 2.69 23.13
N GLY A 184 -15.08 1.43 23.41
CA GLY A 184 -13.70 0.95 23.32
C GLY A 184 -13.01 1.15 21.98
N TRP A 185 -13.71 0.92 20.86
CA TRP A 185 -13.13 1.12 19.53
C TRP A 185 -12.86 2.60 19.21
N GLN A 186 -13.70 3.50 19.69
CA GLN A 186 -13.51 4.94 19.55
C GLN A 186 -12.29 5.42 20.35
N ALA A 187 -12.17 4.93 21.60
CA ALA A 187 -11.00 5.19 22.43
C ALA A 187 -9.70 4.68 21.81
N ALA A 188 -9.74 3.53 21.12
CA ALA A 188 -8.57 3.00 20.43
C ALA A 188 -8.11 3.90 19.28
N PHE A 189 -9.02 4.44 18.47
CA PHE A 189 -8.66 5.44 17.44
C PHE A 189 -8.07 6.71 18.04
N LEU A 190 -8.60 7.22 19.13
CA LEU A 190 -8.04 8.39 19.83
C LEU A 190 -6.65 8.11 20.40
N ALA A 191 -6.46 6.93 20.99
CA ALA A 191 -5.18 6.54 21.57
C ALA A 191 -4.06 6.36 20.55
N VAL A 192 -4.39 6.14 19.27
CA VAL A 192 -3.43 6.06 18.18
C VAL A 192 -3.30 7.40 17.45
N GLY A 193 -4.40 8.09 17.17
CA GLY A 193 -4.39 9.33 16.41
C GLY A 193 -3.77 10.52 17.17
N LEU A 194 -4.08 10.70 18.46
CA LEU A 194 -3.54 11.83 19.24
C LEU A 194 -2.02 11.79 19.39
N PRO A 195 -1.36 10.67 19.72
CA PRO A 195 0.10 10.59 19.72
C PRO A 195 0.72 10.91 18.35
N GLY A 196 0.02 10.59 17.26
CA GLY A 196 0.47 10.93 15.90
C GLY A 196 0.56 12.44 15.65
N LEU A 197 -0.35 13.23 16.23
CA LEU A 197 -0.25 14.71 16.17
C LEU A 197 0.98 15.22 16.90
N LEU A 198 1.32 14.63 18.07
CA LEU A 198 2.55 14.96 18.80
C LEU A 198 3.79 14.55 18.01
N LEU A 199 3.73 13.39 17.35
CA LEU A 199 4.81 12.92 16.49
C LEU A 199 4.98 13.85 15.27
N ALA A 200 3.90 14.44 14.72
CA ALA A 200 4.00 15.43 13.65
C ALA A 200 4.75 16.70 14.11
N LEU A 201 4.50 17.16 15.33
CA LEU A 201 5.27 18.26 15.93
C LEU A 201 6.74 17.87 16.08
N TRP A 202 7.03 16.65 16.50
CA TRP A 202 8.41 16.16 16.60
C TRP A 202 9.09 16.08 15.22
N VAL A 203 8.43 15.52 14.21
CA VAL A 203 8.95 15.47 12.83
C VAL A 203 9.24 16.86 12.27
N SER A 204 8.43 17.87 12.60
CA SER A 204 8.64 19.25 12.13
C SER A 204 9.98 19.85 12.56
N THR A 205 10.60 19.31 13.61
CA THR A 205 11.92 19.75 14.13
C THR A 205 13.10 19.13 13.39
N LEU A 206 12.87 18.14 12.52
CA LEU A 206 13.92 17.51 11.75
C LEU A 206 14.51 18.47 10.71
N ARG A 207 15.82 18.32 10.46
CA ARG A 207 16.51 19.10 9.44
C ARG A 207 16.30 18.48 8.06
N GLU A 208 16.05 19.33 7.08
CA GLU A 208 16.01 18.94 5.66
C GLU A 208 17.44 18.86 5.12
N PRO A 209 17.90 17.71 4.58
CA PRO A 209 19.21 17.61 3.95
C PRO A 209 19.18 18.27 2.56
N LEU A 210 20.33 18.71 2.07
CA LEU A 210 20.44 19.14 0.67
C LEU A 210 20.21 17.94 -0.25
N ARG A 211 19.45 18.16 -1.32
CA ARG A 211 19.19 17.09 -2.30
C ARG A 211 20.45 16.64 -2.99
N GLY A 212 20.70 15.32 -2.98
CA GLY A 212 21.90 14.72 -3.53
C GLY A 212 23.17 14.95 -2.69
N GLN A 213 23.02 15.43 -1.46
CA GLN A 213 24.15 15.71 -0.57
C GLN A 213 25.08 14.50 -0.39
N SER A 214 24.52 13.32 -0.18
CA SER A 214 25.30 12.09 0.02
C SER A 214 25.92 11.52 -1.26
N ASP A 215 25.43 11.95 -2.42
CA ASP A 215 25.96 11.56 -3.74
C ASP A 215 26.96 12.62 -4.30
N GLY A 216 27.15 13.75 -3.60
CA GLY A 216 27.98 14.85 -4.07
C GLY A 216 27.37 15.65 -5.24
N ILE A 217 26.10 15.41 -5.58
CA ILE A 217 25.40 16.06 -6.70
C ILE A 217 24.25 16.89 -6.11
N ILE A 218 24.56 18.13 -5.72
CA ILE A 218 23.57 19.02 -5.11
C ILE A 218 22.61 19.53 -6.19
N THR A 219 21.34 19.21 -6.01
CA THR A 219 20.26 19.70 -6.89
C THR A 219 19.62 20.95 -6.26
N PRO A 220 19.64 22.09 -6.95
CA PRO A 220 19.03 23.32 -6.44
C PRO A 220 17.50 23.16 -6.32
N PRO A 221 16.87 23.84 -5.35
CA PRO A 221 15.42 23.83 -5.20
C PRO A 221 14.75 24.45 -6.43
N LEU A 222 13.65 23.85 -6.87
CA LEU A 222 12.88 24.39 -7.99
C LEU A 222 12.12 25.67 -7.57
N PRO A 223 12.08 26.71 -8.42
CA PRO A 223 11.39 27.97 -8.10
C PRO A 223 9.87 27.78 -7.89
N ASN A 224 9.25 26.81 -8.55
CA ASN A 224 7.81 26.52 -8.46
C ASN A 224 7.56 25.03 -8.15
N PRO A 225 7.78 24.55 -6.91
CA PRO A 225 7.69 23.13 -6.57
C PRO A 225 6.27 22.56 -6.72
N PHE A 226 5.24 23.38 -6.55
CA PHE A 226 3.83 22.99 -6.68
C PHE A 226 3.36 22.82 -8.13
N ARG A 227 4.08 23.36 -9.11
CA ARG A 227 3.68 23.23 -10.52
C ARG A 227 3.58 21.77 -10.94
N GLY A 228 4.60 20.97 -10.65
CA GLY A 228 4.61 19.53 -10.96
C GLY A 228 3.49 18.77 -10.25
N PHE A 229 3.21 19.11 -8.99
CA PHE A 229 2.08 18.56 -8.24
C PHE A 229 0.74 18.86 -8.92
N VAL A 230 0.49 20.12 -9.28
CA VAL A 230 -0.74 20.52 -9.97
C VAL A 230 -0.87 19.85 -11.34
N GLU A 231 0.22 19.77 -12.11
CA GLU A 231 0.24 19.08 -13.40
C GLU A 231 -0.14 17.59 -13.25
N GLU A 232 0.31 16.90 -12.17
CA GLU A 232 -0.09 15.51 -11.91
C GLU A 232 -1.57 15.42 -11.46
N LEU A 233 -2.12 16.39 -10.72
CA LEU A 233 -3.56 16.40 -10.40
C LEU A 233 -4.42 16.39 -11.67
N PHE A 234 -4.01 17.10 -12.72
CA PHE A 234 -4.70 17.11 -14.02
C PHE A 234 -4.58 15.76 -14.77
N THR A 235 -3.78 14.84 -14.30
CA THR A 235 -3.68 13.49 -14.90
C THR A 235 -4.42 12.42 -14.10
N VAL A 236 -4.67 12.66 -12.80
CA VAL A 236 -5.16 11.64 -11.86
C VAL A 236 -6.55 11.96 -11.31
N ILE A 237 -6.86 13.22 -10.99
CA ILE A 237 -8.08 13.58 -10.24
C ILE A 237 -9.21 14.05 -11.20
N PRO A 238 -10.31 13.31 -11.37
CA PRO A 238 -11.49 13.80 -12.07
C PRO A 238 -12.17 14.95 -11.29
N PRO A 239 -12.72 15.97 -11.97
CA PRO A 239 -12.82 16.16 -13.41
C PRO A 239 -11.59 16.82 -14.06
N LEU A 240 -10.52 17.14 -13.29
CA LEU A 240 -9.31 17.79 -13.79
C LEU A 240 -8.64 16.97 -14.92
N THR A 241 -8.76 15.64 -14.87
CA THR A 241 -8.27 14.72 -15.90
C THR A 241 -8.82 15.02 -17.29
N LEU A 242 -10.10 15.42 -17.41
CA LEU A 242 -10.70 15.80 -18.69
C LEU A 242 -10.11 17.10 -19.21
N ILE A 243 -9.85 18.08 -18.33
CA ILE A 243 -9.16 19.32 -18.69
C ILE A 243 -7.74 19.02 -19.15
N GLY A 244 -7.04 18.15 -18.41
CA GLY A 244 -5.71 17.69 -18.78
C GLY A 244 -5.69 16.95 -20.13
N ALA A 245 -6.69 16.12 -20.41
CA ALA A 245 -6.84 15.43 -21.69
C ALA A 245 -7.15 16.40 -22.82
N ALA A 246 -8.06 17.37 -22.61
CA ALA A 246 -8.39 18.41 -23.60
C ALA A 246 -7.18 19.27 -23.99
N ARG A 247 -6.32 19.62 -23.02
CA ARG A 247 -5.06 20.34 -23.29
C ARG A 247 -4.09 19.56 -24.18
N ARG A 248 -4.18 18.21 -24.19
CA ARG A 248 -3.35 17.34 -25.04
C ARG A 248 -3.94 17.11 -26.43
N GLY A 249 -5.19 17.49 -26.65
CA GLY A 249 -5.88 17.42 -27.94
C GLY A 249 -7.21 16.66 -27.89
N VAL A 250 -7.93 16.68 -29.03
CA VAL A 250 -9.27 16.09 -29.15
C VAL A 250 -9.23 14.57 -28.98
N VAL A 251 -8.23 13.88 -29.54
CA VAL A 251 -8.12 12.42 -29.47
C VAL A 251 -7.91 11.93 -28.03
N PRO A 252 -6.95 12.45 -27.23
CA PRO A 252 -6.85 12.12 -25.82
C PRO A 252 -8.12 12.40 -25.02
N LEU A 253 -8.84 13.49 -25.30
CA LEU A 253 -10.10 13.81 -24.65
C LEU A 253 -11.16 12.76 -24.97
N ALA A 254 -11.36 12.43 -26.25
CA ALA A 254 -12.35 11.45 -26.70
C ALA A 254 -12.08 10.06 -26.07
N ILE A 255 -10.83 9.63 -26.04
CA ILE A 255 -10.43 8.35 -25.42
C ILE A 255 -10.71 8.36 -23.90
N ASN A 256 -10.42 9.48 -23.19
CA ASN A 256 -10.71 9.59 -21.76
C ASN A 256 -12.23 9.61 -21.48
N LEU A 257 -13.03 10.28 -22.33
CA LEU A 257 -14.49 10.25 -22.20
C LEU A 257 -15.07 8.86 -22.44
N LEU A 258 -14.61 8.17 -23.48
CA LEU A 258 -15.06 6.81 -23.80
C LEU A 258 -14.73 5.84 -22.66
N PHE A 259 -13.48 5.87 -22.17
CA PHE A 259 -13.08 5.01 -21.08
C PHE A 259 -13.80 5.39 -19.77
N GLY A 260 -14.02 6.68 -19.51
CA GLY A 260 -14.82 7.15 -18.40
C GLY A 260 -16.25 6.61 -18.43
N ALA A 261 -16.90 6.67 -19.60
CA ALA A 261 -18.24 6.11 -19.77
C ALA A 261 -18.28 4.59 -19.53
N LEU A 262 -17.26 3.86 -20.03
CA LEU A 262 -17.13 2.41 -19.82
C LEU A 262 -16.95 2.08 -18.33
N VAL A 263 -16.12 2.84 -17.61
CA VAL A 263 -15.90 2.66 -16.17
C VAL A 263 -17.16 2.98 -15.38
N VAL A 264 -17.87 4.07 -15.70
CA VAL A 264 -19.14 4.42 -15.05
C VAL A 264 -20.19 3.33 -15.29
N GLY A 265 -20.31 2.83 -16.53
CA GLY A 265 -21.21 1.73 -16.86
C GLY A 265 -20.87 0.44 -16.11
N GLY A 266 -19.59 0.09 -16.05
CA GLY A 266 -19.12 -1.08 -15.28
C GLY A 266 -19.36 -0.93 -13.77
N ALA A 267 -19.04 0.22 -13.20
CA ALA A 267 -19.30 0.52 -11.79
C ALA A 267 -20.80 0.48 -11.46
N TRP A 268 -21.63 1.03 -12.33
CA TRP A 268 -23.08 0.96 -12.17
C TRP A 268 -23.61 -0.47 -12.24
N ALA A 269 -23.16 -1.27 -13.22
CA ALA A 269 -23.54 -2.67 -13.34
C ALA A 269 -23.14 -3.49 -12.10
N MET A 270 -21.91 -3.33 -11.63
CA MET A 270 -21.44 -4.01 -10.42
C MET A 270 -22.19 -3.53 -9.16
N ALA A 271 -22.47 -2.23 -9.05
CA ALA A 271 -23.27 -1.68 -7.96
C ALA A 271 -24.72 -2.22 -7.99
N SER A 272 -25.29 -2.45 -9.17
CA SER A 272 -26.62 -3.04 -9.31
C SER A 272 -26.66 -4.51 -8.88
N ILE A 273 -25.58 -5.27 -9.12
CA ILE A 273 -25.47 -6.68 -8.73
C ILE A 273 -25.21 -6.81 -7.22
N THR A 274 -24.32 -5.98 -6.68
CA THR A 274 -23.86 -6.12 -5.29
C THR A 274 -24.65 -5.26 -4.29
N GLY A 275 -25.27 -4.17 -4.73
CA GLY A 275 -25.87 -3.15 -3.86
C GLY A 275 -24.86 -2.09 -3.33
N ASP A 276 -23.56 -2.29 -3.49
CA ASP A 276 -22.50 -1.53 -2.85
C ASP A 276 -22.02 -0.35 -3.72
N LYS A 277 -22.84 0.69 -3.83
CA LYS A 277 -22.57 1.85 -4.71
C LYS A 277 -21.25 2.55 -4.40
N ALA A 278 -20.92 2.76 -3.12
CA ALA A 278 -19.69 3.45 -2.70
C ALA A 278 -18.44 2.67 -3.10
N GLN A 279 -18.45 1.35 -2.95
CA GLN A 279 -17.36 0.46 -3.34
C GLN A 279 -17.03 0.61 -4.82
N TRP A 280 -18.04 0.47 -5.68
CA TRP A 280 -17.81 0.45 -7.12
C TRP A 280 -17.59 1.84 -7.70
N ALA A 281 -18.14 2.89 -7.08
CA ALA A 281 -17.80 4.27 -7.42
C ALA A 281 -16.32 4.56 -7.12
N ALA A 282 -15.81 4.14 -5.96
CA ALA A 282 -14.40 4.34 -5.59
C ALA A 282 -13.45 3.51 -6.49
N ILE A 283 -13.76 2.23 -6.75
CA ILE A 283 -12.97 1.39 -7.68
C ILE A 283 -12.98 1.98 -9.09
N GLY A 284 -14.15 2.43 -9.57
CA GLY A 284 -14.27 3.11 -10.86
C GLY A 284 -13.40 4.37 -10.93
N LEU A 285 -13.43 5.20 -9.88
CA LEU A 285 -12.57 6.37 -9.75
C LEU A 285 -11.08 5.99 -9.86
N GLY A 286 -10.64 4.95 -9.12
CA GLY A 286 -9.28 4.45 -9.16
C GLY A 286 -8.88 3.94 -10.55
N ALA A 287 -9.69 3.11 -11.17
CA ALA A 287 -9.45 2.55 -12.50
C ALA A 287 -9.36 3.65 -13.57
N TYR A 288 -10.28 4.62 -13.54
CA TYR A 288 -10.26 5.77 -14.45
C TYR A 288 -9.01 6.63 -14.25
N ALA A 289 -8.63 6.91 -13.01
CA ALA A 289 -7.46 7.71 -12.71
C ALA A 289 -6.17 7.07 -13.22
N VAL A 290 -6.00 5.76 -13.03
CA VAL A 290 -4.86 4.99 -13.55
C VAL A 290 -4.81 5.04 -15.07
N PHE A 291 -5.94 4.86 -15.74
CA PHE A 291 -6.03 4.97 -17.19
C PHE A 291 -5.67 6.38 -17.68
N SER A 292 -6.20 7.43 -17.05
CA SER A 292 -5.92 8.82 -17.41
C SER A 292 -4.44 9.16 -17.22
N TRP A 293 -3.82 8.69 -16.14
CA TRP A 293 -2.39 8.84 -15.90
C TRP A 293 -1.56 8.10 -16.95
N ALA A 294 -1.89 6.85 -17.27
CA ALA A 294 -1.22 6.09 -18.33
C ALA A 294 -1.35 6.78 -19.70
N SER A 295 -2.55 7.30 -20.02
CA SER A 295 -2.79 8.09 -21.23
C SER A 295 -1.95 9.38 -21.28
N ALA A 296 -1.78 10.05 -20.13
CA ALA A 296 -0.90 11.21 -20.04
C ALA A 296 0.57 10.84 -20.24
N LEU A 297 1.01 9.73 -19.64
CA LEU A 297 2.37 9.22 -19.78
C LEU A 297 2.70 8.90 -21.24
N LYS A 298 1.75 8.33 -22.00
CA LYS A 298 1.91 8.04 -23.43
C LYS A 298 2.31 9.26 -24.28
N THR A 299 1.84 10.46 -23.88
CA THR A 299 2.14 11.70 -24.59
C THR A 299 3.36 12.43 -24.05
N ARG A 300 3.65 12.30 -22.75
CA ARG A 300 4.75 13.00 -22.06
C ARG A 300 6.09 12.24 -22.12
N ASP A 301 6.02 10.91 -22.01
CA ASP A 301 7.19 10.01 -21.97
C ASP A 301 6.83 8.67 -22.61
N ARG A 302 6.80 8.67 -23.94
CA ARG A 302 6.42 7.50 -24.74
C ARG A 302 7.29 6.26 -24.45
N PRO A 303 8.64 6.38 -24.27
CA PRO A 303 9.46 5.22 -23.90
C PRO A 303 9.03 4.59 -22.57
N THR A 304 8.82 5.39 -21.52
CA THR A 304 8.34 4.89 -20.23
C THR A 304 6.97 4.24 -20.35
N PHE A 305 6.04 4.85 -21.10
CA PHE A 305 4.73 4.23 -21.36
C PHE A 305 4.88 2.87 -22.06
N GLN A 306 5.72 2.78 -23.08
CA GLN A 306 5.88 1.56 -23.88
C GLN A 306 6.51 0.41 -23.09
N LEU A 307 7.45 0.70 -22.19
CA LEU A 307 8.09 -0.31 -21.36
C LEU A 307 7.22 -0.78 -20.19
N ILE A 308 6.31 0.04 -19.71
CA ILE A 308 5.40 -0.30 -18.59
C ILE A 308 4.06 -0.79 -19.14
N TRP A 309 3.25 0.11 -19.72
CA TRP A 309 1.89 -0.16 -20.17
C TRP A 309 1.81 -0.90 -21.51
N GLY A 310 2.81 -0.73 -22.37
CA GLY A 310 2.96 -1.47 -23.62
C GLY A 310 3.67 -2.83 -23.47
N SER A 311 4.03 -3.23 -22.24
CA SER A 311 4.72 -4.51 -21.96
C SER A 311 3.76 -5.51 -21.31
N PRO A 312 3.25 -6.52 -22.05
CA PRO A 312 2.39 -7.54 -21.46
C PRO A 312 3.04 -8.26 -20.26
N THR A 313 4.35 -8.56 -20.35
CA THR A 313 5.09 -9.22 -19.27
C THR A 313 5.10 -8.38 -18.01
N PHE A 314 5.31 -7.07 -18.10
CA PHE A 314 5.27 -6.16 -16.97
C PHE A 314 3.88 -6.17 -16.30
N LEU A 315 2.83 -6.02 -17.10
CA LEU A 315 1.44 -6.01 -16.61
C LEU A 315 1.03 -7.35 -15.98
N LEU A 316 1.46 -8.47 -16.56
CA LEU A 316 1.21 -9.80 -16.01
C LEU A 316 1.88 -10.00 -14.64
N VAL A 317 3.09 -9.46 -14.43
CA VAL A 317 3.73 -9.47 -13.10
C VAL A 317 2.95 -8.61 -12.12
N VAL A 318 2.52 -7.41 -12.52
CA VAL A 318 1.73 -6.50 -11.66
C VAL A 318 0.38 -7.12 -11.27
N VAL A 319 -0.34 -7.68 -12.24
CA VAL A 319 -1.63 -8.34 -11.97
C VAL A 319 -1.44 -9.61 -11.14
N GLY A 320 -0.48 -10.46 -11.51
CA GLY A 320 -0.19 -11.71 -10.79
C GLY A 320 0.15 -11.46 -9.32
N TYR A 321 1.04 -10.50 -9.05
CA TYR A 321 1.35 -10.12 -7.67
C TYR A 321 0.18 -9.38 -6.98
N GLY A 322 -0.55 -8.53 -7.72
CA GLY A 322 -1.74 -7.87 -7.21
C GLY A 322 -2.79 -8.86 -6.66
N LEU A 323 -2.95 -10.03 -7.33
CA LEU A 323 -3.83 -11.10 -6.88
C LEU A 323 -3.27 -11.90 -5.67
N ILE A 324 -1.94 -12.02 -5.53
CA ILE A 324 -1.33 -12.52 -4.28
C ILE A 324 -1.64 -11.54 -3.14
N ALA A 325 -1.43 -10.27 -3.37
CA ALA A 325 -1.72 -9.21 -2.40
C ALA A 325 -3.22 -9.14 -2.04
N PHE A 326 -4.11 -9.44 -2.99
CA PHE A 326 -5.56 -9.54 -2.79
C PHE A 326 -5.90 -10.54 -1.67
N THR A 327 -5.34 -11.73 -1.75
CA THR A 327 -5.52 -12.76 -0.71
C THR A 327 -4.82 -12.36 0.59
N ALA A 328 -3.59 -11.87 0.51
CA ALA A 328 -2.80 -11.50 1.69
C ALA A 328 -3.44 -10.38 2.52
N TYR A 329 -3.93 -9.30 1.88
CA TYR A 329 -4.62 -8.21 2.58
C TYR A 329 -5.97 -8.64 3.16
N ALA A 330 -6.72 -9.47 2.43
CA ALA A 330 -7.98 -10.00 2.94
C ALA A 330 -7.77 -10.88 4.18
N VAL A 331 -6.82 -11.80 4.12
CA VAL A 331 -6.46 -12.66 5.26
C VAL A 331 -5.95 -11.83 6.44
N SER A 332 -5.07 -10.86 6.19
CA SER A 332 -4.56 -9.96 7.24
C SER A 332 -5.68 -9.20 7.96
N PHE A 333 -6.71 -8.79 7.24
CA PHE A 333 -7.87 -8.09 7.83
C PHE A 333 -8.82 -9.06 8.53
N TRP A 334 -9.22 -10.15 7.87
CA TRP A 334 -10.29 -11.02 8.35
C TRP A 334 -9.85 -12.08 9.37
N SER A 335 -8.54 -12.32 9.56
CA SER A 335 -8.05 -13.30 10.52
C SER A 335 -8.51 -13.04 11.95
N LEU A 336 -8.55 -11.77 12.36
CA LEU A 336 -8.94 -11.41 13.72
C LEU A 336 -10.45 -11.47 13.93
N PRO A 337 -11.30 -10.87 13.08
CA PRO A 337 -12.74 -11.08 13.12
C PRO A 337 -13.15 -12.57 13.06
N TYR A 338 -12.42 -13.37 12.29
CA TYR A 338 -12.69 -14.80 12.19
C TYR A 338 -12.50 -15.53 13.54
N VAL A 339 -11.36 -15.29 14.20
CA VAL A 339 -11.06 -15.91 15.48
C VAL A 339 -12.02 -15.45 16.58
N GLU A 340 -12.44 -14.21 16.55
CA GLU A 340 -13.44 -13.66 17.48
C GLU A 340 -14.82 -14.30 17.28
N ARG A 341 -15.29 -14.43 16.02
CA ARG A 341 -16.61 -14.98 15.69
C ARG A 341 -16.68 -16.50 15.86
N VAL A 342 -15.66 -17.23 15.43
CA VAL A 342 -15.71 -18.69 15.33
C VAL A 342 -15.20 -19.37 16.60
N PHE A 343 -14.14 -18.83 17.20
CA PHE A 343 -13.51 -19.44 18.37
C PHE A 343 -13.78 -18.68 19.67
N HIS A 344 -14.48 -17.54 19.63
CA HIS A 344 -14.77 -16.68 20.79
C HIS A 344 -13.51 -16.32 21.60
N ALA A 345 -12.36 -16.20 20.91
CA ALA A 345 -11.08 -15.91 21.54
C ALA A 345 -10.99 -14.44 21.98
N SER A 346 -10.21 -14.20 23.05
CA SER A 346 -10.02 -12.83 23.54
C SER A 346 -9.24 -11.97 22.54
N LYS A 347 -9.64 -10.73 22.33
CA LYS A 347 -9.00 -9.79 21.40
C LYS A 347 -7.51 -9.59 21.69
N ALA A 348 -7.13 -9.47 22.97
CA ALA A 348 -5.75 -9.23 23.36
C ALA A 348 -4.85 -10.42 23.01
N THR A 349 -5.28 -11.66 23.33
CA THR A 349 -4.52 -12.88 23.00
C THR A 349 -4.45 -13.11 21.51
N ALA A 350 -5.57 -12.99 20.80
CA ALA A 350 -5.63 -13.15 19.34
C ALA A 350 -4.78 -12.09 18.64
N GLY A 351 -4.88 -10.82 19.09
CA GLY A 351 -4.09 -9.72 18.56
C GLY A 351 -2.57 -9.92 18.75
N LEU A 352 -2.15 -10.45 19.91
CA LEU A 352 -0.75 -10.76 20.17
C LEU A 352 -0.24 -11.88 19.26
N ILE A 353 -0.98 -12.98 19.14
CA ILE A 353 -0.54 -14.14 18.37
C ILE A 353 -0.59 -13.86 16.88
N ILE A 354 -1.69 -13.34 16.36
CA ILE A 354 -1.85 -13.06 14.93
C ILE A 354 -0.94 -11.89 14.53
N GLY A 355 -0.88 -10.82 15.35
CA GLY A 355 0.00 -9.69 15.10
C GLY A 355 1.47 -10.07 15.17
N GLY A 356 1.89 -10.84 16.18
CA GLY A 356 3.25 -11.35 16.31
C GLY A 356 3.64 -12.27 15.16
N SER A 357 2.74 -13.20 14.77
CA SER A 357 2.93 -14.07 13.60
C SER A 357 3.01 -13.27 12.29
N GLY A 358 2.17 -12.23 12.14
CA GLY A 358 2.20 -11.33 10.99
C GLY A 358 3.52 -10.57 10.88
N ALA A 359 4.00 -10.01 12.00
CA ALA A 359 5.27 -9.29 12.05
C ALA A 359 6.46 -10.22 11.75
N ALA A 360 6.57 -11.33 12.47
CA ALA A 360 7.68 -12.28 12.30
C ALA A 360 7.63 -12.98 10.93
N GLY A 361 6.47 -13.48 10.53
CA GLY A 361 6.28 -14.14 9.24
C GLY A 361 6.54 -13.23 8.06
N GLY A 362 6.00 -11.99 8.10
CA GLY A 362 6.22 -11.00 7.06
C GLY A 362 7.69 -10.64 6.89
N PHE A 363 8.38 -10.34 7.99
CA PHE A 363 9.81 -10.03 7.99
C PHE A 363 10.66 -11.20 7.46
N LEU A 364 10.46 -12.41 7.99
CA LEU A 364 11.16 -13.61 7.54
C LEU A 364 10.88 -13.91 6.07
N GLY A 365 9.61 -13.83 5.66
CA GLY A 365 9.19 -14.12 4.29
C GLY A 365 9.86 -13.22 3.26
N VAL A 366 9.89 -11.90 3.51
CA VAL A 366 10.53 -10.96 2.58
C VAL A 366 12.04 -11.20 2.48
N ILE A 367 12.73 -11.47 3.61
CA ILE A 367 14.17 -11.74 3.59
C ILE A 367 14.48 -13.06 2.87
N ILE A 368 13.77 -14.14 3.23
CA ILE A 368 13.96 -15.45 2.59
C ILE A 368 13.61 -15.38 1.11
N GLY A 369 12.48 -14.74 0.79
CA GLY A 369 12.02 -14.57 -0.59
C GLY A 369 13.00 -13.77 -1.45
N GLY A 370 13.54 -12.66 -0.92
CA GLY A 370 14.55 -11.88 -1.61
C GLY A 370 15.83 -12.67 -1.90
N ARG A 371 16.39 -13.34 -0.87
CA ARG A 371 17.59 -14.17 -1.03
C ARG A 371 17.39 -15.32 -2.01
N LEU A 372 16.26 -16.01 -1.92
CA LEU A 372 15.92 -17.11 -2.81
C LEU A 372 15.73 -16.63 -4.25
N ALA A 373 15.06 -15.48 -4.43
CA ALA A 373 14.85 -14.87 -5.73
C ALA A 373 16.18 -14.50 -6.42
N ASP A 374 17.09 -13.89 -5.67
CA ASP A 374 18.42 -13.53 -6.20
C ASP A 374 19.28 -14.77 -6.45
N HIS A 375 19.17 -15.81 -5.63
CA HIS A 375 19.89 -17.07 -5.88
C HIS A 375 19.40 -17.75 -7.16
N LEU A 376 18.08 -17.90 -7.33
CA LEU A 376 17.50 -18.51 -8.54
C LEU A 376 17.74 -17.70 -9.79
N ARG A 377 17.83 -16.36 -9.67
CA ARG A 377 18.15 -15.48 -10.80
C ARG A 377 19.53 -15.75 -11.41
N LYS A 378 20.50 -16.23 -10.62
CA LYS A 378 21.87 -16.53 -11.11
C LYS A 378 21.88 -17.64 -12.17
N THR A 379 20.97 -18.60 -12.06
CA THR A 379 20.90 -19.77 -12.97
C THR A 379 19.77 -19.68 -13.98
N ASN A 380 18.72 -18.89 -13.66
CA ASN A 380 17.52 -18.77 -14.49
C ASN A 380 17.10 -17.30 -14.60
N PRO A 381 17.10 -16.70 -15.81
CA PRO A 381 16.64 -15.32 -16.00
C PRO A 381 15.25 -15.02 -15.40
N ALA A 382 14.34 -15.98 -15.42
CA ALA A 382 13.02 -15.87 -14.81
C ALA A 382 12.94 -16.42 -13.37
N GLY A 383 14.07 -16.73 -12.73
CA GLY A 383 14.14 -17.37 -11.41
C GLY A 383 13.38 -16.63 -10.29
N ARG A 384 13.32 -15.29 -10.35
CA ARG A 384 12.53 -14.48 -9.39
C ARG A 384 11.04 -14.80 -9.45
N LEU A 385 10.49 -15.10 -10.63
CA LEU A 385 9.07 -15.43 -10.77
C LEU A 385 8.73 -16.83 -10.22
N ILE A 386 9.70 -17.73 -10.05
CA ILE A 386 9.50 -18.99 -9.33
C ILE A 386 9.14 -18.69 -7.87
N VAL A 387 9.83 -17.72 -7.24
CA VAL A 387 9.53 -17.31 -5.85
C VAL A 387 8.16 -16.65 -5.76
N ALA A 388 7.79 -15.84 -6.75
CA ALA A 388 6.44 -15.28 -6.83
C ALA A 388 5.37 -16.38 -6.95
N LEU A 389 5.60 -17.41 -7.77
CA LEU A 389 4.72 -18.59 -7.89
C LEU A 389 4.63 -19.36 -6.57
N MET A 390 5.74 -19.54 -5.86
CA MET A 390 5.70 -20.15 -4.50
C MET A 390 4.81 -19.35 -3.56
N GLY A 391 4.89 -18.02 -3.59
CA GLY A 391 4.03 -17.13 -2.80
C GLY A 391 2.56 -17.12 -3.22
N ALA A 392 2.24 -17.55 -4.44
CA ALA A 392 0.86 -17.75 -4.89
C ALA A 392 0.28 -19.12 -4.50
N ILE A 393 1.11 -20.18 -4.55
CA ILE A 393 0.66 -21.58 -4.42
C ILE A 393 0.70 -22.04 -2.96
N LEU A 394 1.83 -21.84 -2.27
CA LEU A 394 2.04 -22.45 -0.95
C LEU A 394 1.09 -21.92 0.13
N PRO A 395 0.78 -20.60 0.21
CA PRO A 395 -0.16 -20.12 1.22
C PRO A 395 -1.58 -20.61 1.01
N ALA A 396 -1.98 -20.97 -0.22
CA ALA A 396 -3.35 -21.38 -0.53
C ALA A 396 -3.78 -22.64 0.24
N ALA A 397 -2.90 -23.64 0.37
CA ALA A 397 -3.17 -24.84 1.14
C ALA A 397 -3.31 -24.53 2.65
N LEU A 398 -2.42 -23.68 3.19
CA LEU A 398 -2.47 -23.25 4.59
C LEU A 398 -3.73 -22.45 4.89
N LEU A 399 -4.14 -21.58 3.96
CA LEU A 399 -5.38 -20.81 4.05
C LEU A 399 -6.59 -21.75 4.10
N ALA A 400 -6.65 -22.76 3.22
CA ALA A 400 -7.74 -23.74 3.22
C ALA A 400 -7.83 -24.45 4.57
N ILE A 401 -6.71 -24.95 5.11
CA ILE A 401 -6.67 -25.63 6.40
C ILE A 401 -7.04 -24.67 7.54
N SER A 402 -6.51 -23.44 7.55
CA SER A 402 -6.75 -22.47 8.62
C SER A 402 -8.24 -22.09 8.75
N PHE A 403 -8.91 -21.86 7.64
CA PHE A 403 -10.31 -21.40 7.67
C PHE A 403 -11.36 -22.52 7.60
N THR A 404 -10.92 -23.78 7.70
CA THR A 404 -11.80 -24.97 7.85
C THR A 404 -11.58 -25.72 9.16
N THR A 405 -10.46 -25.49 9.87
CA THR A 405 -10.18 -26.18 11.13
C THR A 405 -11.09 -25.70 12.25
N ALA A 406 -11.50 -26.64 13.12
CA ALA A 406 -12.16 -26.33 14.39
C ALA A 406 -11.17 -26.16 15.56
N ASN A 407 -9.86 -26.33 15.33
CA ASN A 407 -8.83 -26.27 16.35
C ASN A 407 -8.13 -24.91 16.35
N LEU A 408 -8.36 -24.11 17.40
CA LEU A 408 -7.77 -22.76 17.55
C LEU A 408 -6.24 -22.79 17.61
N THR A 409 -5.65 -23.82 18.26
CA THR A 409 -4.19 -23.94 18.37
C THR A 409 -3.57 -24.17 16.98
N LEU A 410 -4.18 -25.03 16.16
CA LEU A 410 -3.76 -25.25 14.79
C LEU A 410 -3.91 -23.99 13.95
N TYR A 411 -5.04 -23.26 14.09
CA TYR A 411 -5.25 -21.98 13.42
C TYR A 411 -4.11 -21.01 13.71
N TYR A 412 -3.76 -20.81 14.98
CA TYR A 412 -2.66 -19.95 15.40
C TYR A 412 -1.29 -20.40 14.88
N ALA A 413 -1.02 -21.70 14.94
CA ALA A 413 0.25 -22.26 14.46
C ALA A 413 0.46 -22.03 12.95
N LEU A 414 -0.61 -22.00 12.17
CA LEU A 414 -0.56 -21.78 10.72
C LEU A 414 -0.38 -20.30 10.33
N GLN A 415 -0.63 -19.33 11.22
CA GLN A 415 -0.55 -17.90 10.88
C GLN A 415 0.87 -17.48 10.48
N LEU A 416 1.89 -17.91 11.21
CA LEU A 416 3.28 -17.57 10.93
C LEU A 416 3.75 -18.12 9.56
N PRO A 417 3.65 -19.42 9.26
CA PRO A 417 4.07 -19.95 7.95
C PRO A 417 3.23 -19.40 6.81
N MET A 418 1.93 -19.18 6.99
CA MET A 418 1.05 -18.60 5.97
C MET A 418 1.49 -17.18 5.60
N THR A 419 1.77 -16.33 6.60
CA THR A 419 2.24 -14.96 6.36
C THR A 419 3.65 -14.96 5.75
N ALA A 420 4.56 -15.82 6.23
CA ALA A 420 5.90 -15.91 5.68
C ALA A 420 5.89 -16.31 4.20
N LEU A 421 5.12 -17.32 3.84
CA LEU A 421 5.02 -17.80 2.46
C LEU A 421 4.36 -16.77 1.54
N SER A 422 3.31 -16.07 1.99
CA SER A 422 2.67 -14.99 1.22
C SER A 422 3.64 -13.83 0.96
N SER A 423 4.51 -13.51 1.91
CA SER A 423 5.44 -12.40 1.83
C SER A 423 6.67 -12.67 0.95
N LEU A 424 6.94 -13.94 0.58
CA LEU A 424 8.04 -14.30 -0.33
C LEU A 424 7.98 -13.55 -1.67
N ALA A 425 6.76 -13.37 -2.19
CA ALA A 425 6.53 -12.87 -3.54
C ALA A 425 6.81 -11.37 -3.71
N LEU A 426 6.75 -10.57 -2.64
CA LEU A 426 6.81 -9.10 -2.71
C LEU A 426 8.12 -8.61 -3.35
N GLY A 427 9.25 -8.97 -2.76
CA GLY A 427 10.56 -8.53 -3.23
C GLY A 427 10.89 -9.07 -4.63
N ALA A 428 10.55 -10.32 -4.88
CA ALA A 428 10.77 -10.99 -6.17
C ALA A 428 10.01 -10.31 -7.31
N SER A 429 8.72 -10.02 -7.10
CA SER A 429 7.87 -9.36 -8.11
C SER A 429 8.26 -7.90 -8.32
N ALA A 430 8.52 -7.15 -7.24
CA ALA A 430 8.97 -5.77 -7.33
C ALA A 430 10.30 -5.66 -8.09
N ALA A 431 11.30 -6.50 -7.77
CA ALA A 431 12.57 -6.51 -8.48
C ALA A 431 12.42 -6.87 -9.97
N THR A 432 11.54 -7.83 -10.30
CA THR A 432 11.26 -8.19 -11.70
C THR A 432 10.70 -7.00 -12.50
N THR A 433 9.81 -6.18 -11.91
CA THR A 433 9.31 -4.99 -12.60
C THR A 433 10.40 -3.94 -12.85
N GLN A 434 11.41 -3.84 -11.94
CA GLN A 434 12.55 -2.94 -12.10
C GLN A 434 13.50 -3.37 -13.24
N ASP A 435 13.65 -4.69 -13.46
CA ASP A 435 14.50 -5.24 -14.52
C ASP A 435 13.88 -5.04 -15.92
N LEU A 436 12.57 -4.80 -16.01
CA LEU A 436 11.84 -4.59 -17.27
C LEU A 436 11.83 -3.15 -17.77
N VAL A 437 12.49 -2.22 -17.07
CA VAL A 437 12.55 -0.79 -17.39
C VAL A 437 13.96 -0.23 -17.25
N LEU A 438 14.23 0.90 -17.92
CA LEU A 438 15.51 1.59 -17.77
C LEU A 438 15.62 2.28 -16.39
N PRO A 439 16.86 2.54 -15.90
CA PRO A 439 17.07 3.14 -14.58
C PRO A 439 16.25 4.41 -14.30
N ARG A 440 16.14 5.33 -15.30
CA ARG A 440 15.36 6.56 -15.15
C ARG A 440 13.85 6.34 -15.00
N MET A 441 13.35 5.18 -15.43
CA MET A 441 11.92 4.83 -15.43
C MET A 441 11.48 4.03 -14.19
N ARG A 442 12.44 3.64 -13.33
CA ARG A 442 12.18 2.80 -12.14
C ARG A 442 11.15 3.40 -11.18
N GLY A 443 11.13 4.73 -11.05
CA GLY A 443 10.11 5.41 -10.24
C GLY A 443 8.68 5.17 -10.74
N ALA A 444 8.46 5.31 -12.05
CA ALA A 444 7.15 5.05 -12.67
C ALA A 444 6.77 3.55 -12.61
N ALA A 445 7.74 2.64 -12.78
CA ALA A 445 7.53 1.21 -12.62
C ALA A 445 7.12 0.84 -11.19
N THR A 446 7.80 1.40 -10.18
CA THR A 446 7.45 1.22 -8.77
C THR A 446 6.04 1.75 -8.49
N ALA A 447 5.71 2.95 -8.96
CA ALA A 447 4.38 3.53 -8.81
C ALA A 447 3.30 2.62 -9.41
N THR A 448 3.52 2.12 -10.64
CA THR A 448 2.57 1.21 -11.31
C THR A 448 2.41 -0.11 -10.54
N PHE A 449 3.52 -0.68 -10.03
CA PHE A 449 3.49 -1.89 -9.21
C PHE A 449 2.67 -1.70 -7.93
N PHE A 450 2.90 -0.62 -7.20
CA PHE A 450 2.14 -0.34 -5.98
C PHE A 450 0.69 0.07 -6.23
N ILE A 451 0.38 0.74 -7.35
CA ILE A 451 -1.00 0.99 -7.77
C ILE A 451 -1.74 -0.34 -7.99
N GLY A 452 -1.13 -1.28 -8.73
CA GLY A 452 -1.69 -2.62 -8.92
C GLY A 452 -1.90 -3.36 -7.60
N THR A 453 -0.88 -3.36 -6.72
CA THR A 453 -0.96 -3.95 -5.39
C THR A 453 -2.08 -3.35 -4.53
N THR A 454 -2.27 -2.03 -4.62
CA THR A 454 -3.27 -1.32 -3.81
C THR A 454 -4.67 -1.48 -4.38
N LEU A 455 -4.87 -1.29 -5.69
CA LEU A 455 -6.22 -1.33 -6.29
C LEU A 455 -6.72 -2.76 -6.44
N ILE A 456 -5.89 -3.70 -6.90
CA ILE A 456 -6.28 -5.11 -7.02
C ILE A 456 -6.21 -5.78 -5.65
N GLY A 457 -5.12 -5.59 -4.91
CA GLY A 457 -4.89 -6.25 -3.63
C GLY A 457 -5.74 -5.66 -2.50
N LEU A 458 -5.32 -4.51 -2.01
CA LEU A 458 -5.88 -3.91 -0.81
C LEU A 458 -7.34 -3.47 -0.98
N ALA A 459 -7.70 -2.83 -2.10
CA ALA A 459 -9.04 -2.29 -2.28
C ALA A 459 -10.08 -3.37 -2.57
N LEU A 460 -9.74 -4.43 -3.31
CA LEU A 460 -10.72 -5.46 -3.68
C LEU A 460 -10.70 -6.67 -2.75
N GLY A 461 -9.52 -7.10 -2.23
CA GLY A 461 -9.40 -8.34 -1.47
C GLY A 461 -10.29 -8.40 -0.23
N PRO A 462 -10.11 -7.49 0.75
CA PRO A 462 -10.93 -7.47 1.97
C PRO A 462 -12.42 -7.28 1.69
N TYR A 463 -12.78 -6.45 0.70
CA TYR A 463 -14.16 -6.24 0.29
C TYR A 463 -14.79 -7.53 -0.28
N MET A 464 -14.11 -8.23 -1.19
CA MET A 464 -14.66 -9.44 -1.81
C MET A 464 -14.90 -10.55 -0.79
N ALA A 465 -13.95 -10.77 0.14
CA ALA A 465 -14.15 -11.72 1.23
C ALA A 465 -15.35 -11.32 2.12
N GLY A 466 -15.47 -10.05 2.47
CA GLY A 466 -16.59 -9.53 3.24
C GLY A 466 -17.93 -9.63 2.51
N ARG A 467 -17.94 -9.39 1.19
CA ARG A 467 -19.15 -9.48 0.38
C ARG A 467 -19.63 -10.93 0.25
N VAL A 468 -18.73 -11.87 -0.01
CA VAL A 468 -19.07 -13.30 -0.04
C VAL A 468 -19.49 -13.79 1.36
N SER A 469 -18.86 -13.29 2.43
CA SER A 469 -19.29 -13.57 3.81
C SER A 469 -20.73 -13.10 4.05
N ALA A 470 -21.08 -11.89 3.62
CA ALA A 470 -22.43 -11.36 3.75
C ALA A 470 -23.47 -12.16 2.96
N TRP A 471 -23.13 -12.63 1.75
CA TRP A 471 -24.04 -13.46 0.94
C TRP A 471 -24.22 -14.88 1.48
N SER A 472 -23.14 -15.49 1.97
CA SER A 472 -23.15 -16.89 2.43
C SER A 472 -23.56 -17.04 3.89
N GLY A 473 -23.55 -15.96 4.67
CA GLY A 473 -23.71 -15.98 6.12
C GLY A 473 -22.48 -16.56 6.86
N SER A 474 -21.34 -16.79 6.16
CA SER A 474 -20.17 -17.46 6.72
C SER A 474 -18.88 -16.73 6.34
N LEU A 475 -18.14 -16.25 7.34
CA LEU A 475 -16.84 -15.60 7.11
C LEU A 475 -15.80 -16.59 6.60
N SER A 476 -15.87 -17.86 7.03
CA SER A 476 -15.03 -18.95 6.49
C SER A 476 -15.20 -19.05 4.97
N THR A 477 -16.44 -19.12 4.48
CA THR A 477 -16.76 -19.16 3.04
C THR A 477 -16.25 -17.91 2.34
N GLY A 478 -16.42 -16.74 2.96
CA GLY A 478 -15.91 -15.46 2.44
C GLY A 478 -14.41 -15.49 2.20
N VAL A 479 -13.62 -15.94 3.18
CA VAL A 479 -12.17 -16.02 3.05
C VAL A 479 -11.74 -17.15 2.11
N LEU A 480 -12.39 -18.31 2.15
CA LEU A 480 -12.07 -19.43 1.24
C LEU A 480 -12.36 -19.08 -0.23
N SER A 481 -13.32 -18.19 -0.52
CA SER A 481 -13.58 -17.72 -1.88
C SER A 481 -12.38 -17.04 -2.54
N LEU A 482 -11.45 -16.51 -1.74
CA LEU A 482 -10.21 -15.90 -2.24
C LEU A 482 -9.32 -16.91 -2.98
N LEU A 483 -9.47 -18.21 -2.71
CA LEU A 483 -8.75 -19.26 -3.42
C LEU A 483 -9.11 -19.30 -4.92
N LEU A 484 -10.28 -18.80 -5.31
CA LEU A 484 -10.70 -18.74 -6.71
C LEU A 484 -9.83 -17.80 -7.57
N VAL A 485 -9.15 -16.83 -6.97
CA VAL A 485 -8.24 -15.94 -7.70
C VAL A 485 -6.82 -16.50 -7.84
N ALA A 486 -6.44 -17.51 -7.04
CA ALA A 486 -5.11 -18.11 -7.09
C ALA A 486 -4.77 -18.69 -8.48
N PRO A 487 -5.65 -19.44 -9.18
CA PRO A 487 -5.38 -19.90 -10.54
C PRO A 487 -5.09 -18.77 -11.51
N ILE A 488 -5.80 -17.65 -11.41
CA ILE A 488 -5.60 -16.48 -12.28
C ILE A 488 -4.22 -15.88 -12.03
N SER A 489 -3.84 -15.70 -10.74
CA SER A 489 -2.50 -15.25 -10.37
C SER A 489 -1.42 -16.16 -10.92
N ILE A 490 -1.57 -17.48 -10.74
CA ILE A 490 -0.61 -18.49 -11.21
C ILE A 490 -0.49 -18.43 -12.74
N ILE A 491 -1.59 -18.35 -13.48
CA ILE A 491 -1.58 -18.24 -14.95
C ILE A 491 -0.83 -16.97 -15.40
N CYS A 492 -1.14 -15.81 -14.79
CA CYS A 492 -0.45 -14.56 -15.10
C CYS A 492 1.07 -14.69 -14.87
N LEU A 493 1.47 -15.25 -13.73
CA LEU A 493 2.89 -15.41 -13.38
C LEU A 493 3.58 -16.48 -14.25
N LEU A 494 2.91 -17.55 -14.66
CA LEU A 494 3.46 -18.56 -15.58
C LEU A 494 3.66 -17.99 -16.99
N ILE A 495 2.72 -17.19 -17.49
CA ILE A 495 2.90 -16.51 -18.78
C ILE A 495 4.05 -15.50 -18.66
N ALA A 496 4.09 -14.72 -17.59
CA ALA A 496 5.20 -13.80 -17.32
C ALA A 496 6.54 -14.54 -17.25
N TYR A 497 6.61 -15.68 -16.56
CA TYR A 497 7.80 -16.53 -16.48
C TYR A 497 8.33 -16.95 -17.87
N ARG A 498 7.44 -17.35 -18.77
CA ARG A 498 7.81 -17.76 -20.14
C ARG A 498 8.24 -16.59 -21.02
N THR A 499 7.66 -15.42 -20.80
CA THR A 499 7.89 -14.23 -21.66
C THR A 499 9.01 -13.32 -21.15
N LEU A 500 9.39 -13.41 -19.87
CA LEU A 500 10.36 -12.55 -19.21
C LEU A 500 11.74 -12.53 -19.92
N PRO A 501 12.36 -13.67 -20.29
CA PRO A 501 13.67 -13.65 -20.92
C PRO A 501 13.68 -12.86 -22.25
N ARG A 502 12.61 -12.98 -23.04
CA ARG A 502 12.45 -12.22 -24.29
C ARG A 502 12.20 -10.75 -24.03
N ALA A 503 11.38 -10.44 -23.00
CA ALA A 503 11.07 -9.06 -22.62
C ALA A 503 12.31 -8.30 -22.12
N GLU A 504 13.20 -8.97 -21.38
CA GLU A 504 14.48 -8.41 -20.95
C GLU A 504 15.46 -8.25 -22.11
N ALA A 505 15.63 -9.28 -22.94
CA ALA A 505 16.53 -9.22 -24.10
C ALA A 505 16.16 -8.10 -25.10
N SER A 506 14.85 -7.83 -25.27
CA SER A 506 14.35 -6.78 -26.17
C SER A 506 14.22 -5.40 -25.52
N LEU A 507 14.62 -5.23 -24.26
CA LEU A 507 14.40 -3.99 -23.49
C LEU A 507 14.96 -2.75 -24.19
N LEU A 508 16.25 -2.79 -24.57
CA LEU A 508 16.93 -1.65 -25.21
C LEU A 508 16.34 -1.35 -26.59
N GLU A 509 16.02 -2.38 -27.37
CA GLU A 509 15.40 -2.23 -28.69
C GLU A 509 14.01 -1.58 -28.57
N ARG A 510 13.16 -2.06 -27.66
CA ARG A 510 11.84 -1.47 -27.39
C ARG A 510 11.92 -0.02 -26.93
N ALA A 511 12.92 0.30 -26.08
CA ALA A 511 13.15 1.65 -25.63
C ALA A 511 13.57 2.57 -26.79
N ARG A 512 14.50 2.12 -27.64
CA ARG A 512 14.99 2.85 -28.82
C ARG A 512 13.87 3.09 -29.83
N VAL A 513 13.07 2.07 -30.16
CA VAL A 513 11.91 2.19 -31.07
C VAL A 513 10.86 3.16 -30.51
N ALA A 514 10.75 3.27 -29.17
CA ALA A 514 9.86 4.22 -28.53
C ALA A 514 10.39 5.66 -28.50
N GLY A 515 11.64 5.90 -28.91
CA GLY A 515 12.28 7.21 -29.00
C GLY A 515 13.23 7.54 -27.83
N GLU A 516 13.68 6.53 -27.07
CA GLU A 516 14.70 6.74 -26.03
C GLU A 516 16.07 6.97 -26.66
N PRO A 517 16.80 8.02 -26.30
CA PRO A 517 18.16 8.28 -26.79
C PRO A 517 19.15 7.38 -26.02
N ILE A 518 19.43 6.20 -26.54
CA ILE A 518 20.38 5.19 -26.02
C ILE A 518 21.24 4.64 -27.13
#